data_eb223d2547e9d02c3bafc0ee7eca4084
#
_entry.id   eb223d2547e9d02c3bafc0ee7eca4084
#
_cell.length_a   1.000
_cell.length_b   1.000
_cell.length_c   1.000
_cell.angle_alpha   90.00
_cell.angle_beta   90.00
_cell.angle_gamma   90.00
#
_symmetry.space_group_name_H-M   'P 1'
#
loop_
_entity.id
_entity.type
_entity.pdbx_description
1 polymer ?
#
loop_
_entity_poly.entity_id
_entity_poly.type
_entity_poly.pdbx_seq_one_letter_code
_entity_poly.pdbx_strand_id
1 'polypeptide(L)'
;MTNFSRKSILYSVVCFSLLMFLSCSPNSAFALEISGIHTDNVKITSSAKSTFFAFTDKQKKSMEDFYKENNGAALQIQIHATKFKASADPQGNPFEFGFLYEEDGSDLKNLSVRPLVTGCLKKFGDLPISVIFSFERNGKLPTGFFLRSADKIKVDAASIVPPAVGFDYSQKIPVFAFAANGGTILGSRGDYSYSTDFSGASLSFTAVPASSSIKEPDNPLASTMPVLDVKFAEDEENNGEVKLSIGGERIVLSNTKAKSVSIPFAALKSPFSPASVSSNSQMVLSLMVRPSDRSVMTFAPNSRNVIKPIKVDPGLIMEWKMSSWRGRDYELFVWDRFSGVLIFDIANYDIQNDFFRRLAFFTEKAGYRGRLLSDEELEGKHGYNAHDYSAESLAKFFEKARVENFPLNEKELLLKQILAANGVIQIASNGTVVAGTGAVISISQESPMYLRVQFIAHEGWHGIFFVDDEFRNAVASIFYTMDAKTRAYLFRYFQVTPSLNYDIKDEFLMKNEFMAYMLQQPVSAVAKYFVNMAGREHSQKKAKEQADYVIHTGAEGFVSAATLLDEYVKSRWNLNAGRVWTVSR
;
A
#
# COMPACT_ATOMS: atom_id res chain seq x y z
N MET A 1 54.07 -25.99 -16.37
CA MET A 1 54.49 -24.62 -16.15
C MET A 1 53.31 -23.74 -16.56
N THR A 2 52.55 -23.10 -15.75
CA THR A 2 52.71 -22.41 -14.47
C THR A 2 51.39 -22.43 -13.70
N ASN A 3 51.51 -22.69 -12.43
CA ASN A 3 50.43 -22.59 -11.45
C ASN A 3 49.83 -21.17 -11.41
N PHE A 4 48.53 -21.00 -11.63
CA PHE A 4 47.77 -19.83 -11.21
C PHE A 4 46.83 -20.21 -10.05
N SER A 5 47.05 -19.52 -8.98
CA SER A 5 46.59 -19.75 -7.62
C SER A 5 45.06 -19.68 -7.47
N ARG A 6 44.47 -20.76 -6.89
CA ARG A 6 43.07 -20.89 -6.48
C ARG A 6 42.59 -19.90 -5.37
N LYS A 7 43.40 -18.95 -4.98
CA LYS A 7 43.07 -17.99 -3.89
C LYS A 7 42.43 -16.68 -4.37
N SER A 8 42.47 -16.33 -5.65
CA SER A 8 41.91 -15.07 -6.16
C SER A 8 40.44 -15.18 -6.57
N ILE A 9 39.88 -16.36 -6.68
CA ILE A 9 38.46 -16.57 -7.08
C ILE A 9 37.53 -16.58 -5.86
N LEU A 10 38.03 -16.85 -4.65
CA LEU A 10 37.21 -16.92 -3.45
C LEU A 10 36.87 -15.53 -2.86
N TYR A 11 37.67 -14.51 -3.14
CA TYR A 11 37.38 -13.13 -2.67
C TYR A 11 36.42 -12.35 -3.56
N SER A 12 36.32 -12.69 -4.84
CA SER A 12 35.35 -12.04 -5.74
C SER A 12 33.92 -12.59 -5.58
N VAL A 13 33.76 -13.82 -5.10
CA VAL A 13 32.44 -14.43 -4.89
C VAL A 13 31.83 -14.01 -3.54
N VAL A 14 32.65 -13.71 -2.55
CA VAL A 14 32.15 -13.26 -1.22
C VAL A 14 31.77 -11.78 -1.25
N CYS A 15 32.41 -10.93 -2.05
CA CYS A 15 31.99 -9.54 -2.22
C CYS A 15 30.75 -9.37 -3.10
N PHE A 16 30.47 -10.30 -4.02
CA PHE A 16 29.24 -10.23 -4.86
C PHE A 16 28.00 -10.78 -4.13
N SER A 17 28.18 -11.68 -3.17
CA SER A 17 27.07 -12.21 -2.37
C SER A 17 26.62 -11.26 -1.24
N LEU A 18 27.45 -10.30 -0.82
CA LEU A 18 27.08 -9.29 0.17
C LEU A 18 26.36 -8.06 -0.44
N LEU A 19 26.49 -7.86 -1.76
CA LEU A 19 25.83 -6.77 -2.48
C LEU A 19 24.45 -7.13 -3.07
N MET A 20 24.08 -8.41 -3.07
CA MET A 20 22.75 -8.86 -3.55
C MET A 20 21.69 -9.02 -2.45
N PHE A 21 22.01 -8.77 -1.18
CA PHE A 21 21.02 -8.79 -0.09
C PHE A 21 20.56 -7.40 0.38
N LEU A 22 20.95 -6.33 -0.34
CA LEU A 22 20.54 -4.95 -0.05
C LEU A 22 19.49 -4.39 -1.02
N SER A 23 18.86 -5.23 -1.85
CA SER A 23 17.76 -4.79 -2.69
C SER A 23 16.49 -5.57 -2.34
N CYS A 24 15.47 -4.82 -1.92
CA CYS A 24 14.08 -5.19 -1.75
C CYS A 24 13.61 -5.56 -0.35
N SER A 25 13.41 -4.55 0.47
CA SER A 25 12.10 -4.35 1.08
C SER A 25 11.87 -2.85 1.30
N PRO A 26 10.96 -2.24 0.54
CA PRO A 26 10.54 -0.87 0.83
C PRO A 26 9.62 -0.95 2.05
N ASN A 27 10.06 -0.40 3.17
CA ASN A 27 9.35 -0.21 4.45
C ASN A 27 9.86 -0.99 5.67
N SER A 28 11.12 -1.39 5.73
CA SER A 28 11.74 -1.45 7.03
C SER A 28 12.25 -0.04 7.34
N ALA A 29 11.49 0.76 8.05
CA ALA A 29 12.05 1.88 8.78
C ALA A 29 13.20 1.31 9.60
N PHE A 30 14.44 1.69 9.28
CA PHE A 30 15.63 1.14 9.93
C PHE A 30 15.51 1.44 11.42
N ALA A 31 15.52 0.39 12.24
CA ALA A 31 15.62 0.57 13.68
C ALA A 31 17.00 1.20 13.97
N LEU A 32 17.01 2.29 14.71
CA LEU A 32 18.24 2.87 15.21
C LEU A 32 18.66 2.08 16.46
N GLU A 33 19.68 1.24 16.35
CA GLU A 33 20.23 0.57 17.52
C GLU A 33 20.79 1.58 18.52
N ILE A 34 20.38 1.47 19.77
CA ILE A 34 20.95 2.21 20.87
C ILE A 34 22.20 1.46 21.32
N SER A 35 23.30 1.67 20.60
CA SER A 35 24.59 1.07 20.96
C SER A 35 25.04 1.56 22.35
N GLY A 36 25.42 0.64 23.22
CA GLY A 36 25.88 0.94 24.59
C GLY A 36 24.92 0.47 25.69
N ILE A 37 23.67 0.09 25.36
CA ILE A 37 22.86 -0.73 26.26
C ILE A 37 23.24 -2.19 25.99
N HIS A 38 24.48 -2.54 26.31
CA HIS A 38 24.90 -3.93 26.34
C HIS A 38 24.33 -4.60 27.57
N THR A 39 23.37 -5.40 27.37
CA THR A 39 22.47 -5.97 28.35
C THR A 39 22.99 -7.24 28.98
N ASP A 40 24.12 -7.75 28.57
CA ASP A 40 24.72 -8.96 29.13
C ASP A 40 24.94 -8.92 30.65
N ASN A 41 24.91 -7.74 31.26
CA ASN A 41 25.09 -7.53 32.67
C ASN A 41 23.92 -6.90 33.43
N VAL A 42 22.82 -6.56 32.77
CA VAL A 42 21.67 -5.94 33.43
C VAL A 42 20.73 -7.03 33.95
N LYS A 43 21.01 -7.54 35.11
CA LYS A 43 20.06 -8.37 35.87
C LYS A 43 19.16 -7.45 36.68
N ILE A 44 17.93 -7.23 36.21
CA ILE A 44 16.88 -6.62 37.00
C ILE A 44 16.46 -7.68 38.03
N THR A 45 17.04 -7.58 39.22
CA THR A 45 16.68 -8.51 40.32
C THR A 45 15.50 -7.97 41.09
N SER A 46 14.62 -8.88 41.46
CA SER A 46 13.40 -8.69 42.23
C SER A 46 13.63 -7.81 43.46
N SER A 47 12.62 -7.10 43.78
CA SER A 47 12.28 -6.24 44.90
C SER A 47 12.51 -4.75 44.64
N ALA A 48 11.46 -4.07 44.25
CA ALA A 48 11.21 -2.63 44.44
C ALA A 48 12.28 -1.61 43.96
N LYS A 49 13.34 -2.02 43.27
CA LYS A 49 14.35 -1.10 42.73
C LYS A 49 14.16 -0.90 41.23
N SER A 50 14.00 0.34 40.81
CA SER A 50 14.02 0.73 39.42
C SER A 50 15.43 0.72 38.88
N THR A 51 15.63 0.20 37.67
CA THR A 51 16.87 0.30 36.90
C THR A 51 16.71 1.38 35.86
N PHE A 52 17.62 2.34 35.83
CA PHE A 52 17.56 3.52 34.97
C PHE A 52 18.57 3.41 33.83
N PHE A 53 18.14 3.84 32.66
CA PHE A 53 18.94 3.90 31.45
C PHE A 53 18.88 5.34 30.92
N ALA A 54 19.96 6.08 31.02
CA ALA A 54 20.05 7.41 30.45
C ALA A 54 20.59 7.37 29.02
N PHE A 55 19.98 8.15 28.13
CA PHE A 55 20.48 8.31 26.77
C PHE A 55 21.65 9.30 26.74
N THR A 56 22.71 8.96 26.02
CA THR A 56 23.81 9.87 25.73
C THR A 56 23.35 10.99 24.78
N ASP A 57 24.07 12.11 24.74
CA ASP A 57 23.74 13.23 23.85
C ASP A 57 23.77 12.83 22.38
N LYS A 58 24.67 11.92 22.00
CA LYS A 58 24.71 11.35 20.65
C LYS A 58 23.44 10.57 20.34
N GLN A 59 22.92 9.76 21.27
CA GLN A 59 21.70 9.00 21.12
C GLN A 59 20.48 9.92 21.05
N LYS A 60 20.42 10.97 21.90
CA LYS A 60 19.35 11.98 21.86
C LYS A 60 19.28 12.66 20.49
N LYS A 61 20.43 13.09 19.94
CA LYS A 61 20.49 13.71 18.62
C LYS A 61 20.00 12.75 17.52
N SER A 62 20.47 11.52 17.54
CA SER A 62 20.02 10.50 16.57
C SER A 62 18.51 10.21 16.69
N MET A 63 17.95 10.26 17.90
CA MET A 63 16.50 10.13 18.12
C MET A 63 15.71 11.33 17.58
N GLU A 64 16.24 12.55 17.66
CA GLU A 64 15.61 13.73 17.07
C GLU A 64 15.51 13.63 15.56
N ASP A 65 16.59 13.21 14.90
CA ASP A 65 16.63 13.03 13.46
C ASP A 65 15.64 11.93 13.05
N PHE A 66 15.67 10.78 13.74
CA PHE A 66 14.74 9.69 13.51
C PHE A 66 13.26 10.11 13.70
N TYR A 67 12.98 10.87 14.76
CA TYR A 67 11.63 11.36 15.05
C TYR A 67 11.10 12.26 13.91
N LYS A 68 11.94 13.13 13.37
CA LYS A 68 11.59 14.02 12.26
C LYS A 68 11.34 13.24 10.97
N GLU A 69 12.22 12.27 10.68
CA GLU A 69 12.13 11.46 9.46
C GLU A 69 10.92 10.52 9.46
N ASN A 70 10.56 9.95 10.62
CA ASN A 70 9.51 8.94 10.75
C ASN A 70 8.20 9.49 11.35
N ASN A 71 8.09 10.80 11.52
CA ASN A 71 6.91 11.45 12.09
C ASN A 71 6.51 10.88 13.47
N GLY A 72 7.50 10.58 14.28
CA GLY A 72 7.35 9.98 15.59
C GLY A 72 8.44 8.97 15.88
N ALA A 73 8.51 8.54 17.13
CA ALA A 73 9.46 7.52 17.56
C ALA A 73 8.91 6.72 18.75
N ALA A 74 9.42 5.52 18.90
CA ALA A 74 9.13 4.61 19.99
C ALA A 74 10.40 3.89 20.42
N LEU A 75 10.47 3.48 21.66
CA LEU A 75 11.52 2.60 22.17
C LEU A 75 11.05 1.15 22.03
N GLN A 76 11.80 0.35 21.29
CA GLN A 76 11.66 -1.10 21.27
C GLN A 76 12.72 -1.71 22.18
N ILE A 77 12.30 -2.58 23.10
CA ILE A 77 13.17 -3.39 23.93
C ILE A 77 12.88 -4.85 23.74
N GLN A 78 13.92 -5.66 23.63
CA GLN A 78 13.81 -7.10 23.63
C GLN A 78 14.11 -7.62 25.03
N ILE A 79 13.18 -8.35 25.60
CA ILE A 79 13.26 -8.86 26.96
C ILE A 79 12.91 -10.34 27.05
N HIS A 80 13.49 -11.03 28.01
CA HIS A 80 13.02 -12.35 28.43
C HIS A 80 13.11 -12.53 29.95
N ALA A 81 12.22 -13.34 30.51
CA ALA A 81 12.20 -13.69 31.92
C ALA A 81 12.87 -15.04 32.12
N THR A 82 13.82 -15.13 33.04
CA THR A 82 14.54 -16.39 33.30
C THR A 82 13.79 -17.38 34.20
N LYS A 83 12.69 -17.01 34.79
CA LYS A 83 11.67 -17.84 35.50
C LYS A 83 10.50 -16.92 35.80
N PHE A 84 9.57 -16.79 34.87
CA PHE A 84 8.40 -15.97 35.10
C PHE A 84 7.46 -16.66 36.11
N LYS A 85 7.52 -16.21 37.36
CA LYS A 85 6.52 -16.52 38.37
C LYS A 85 5.58 -15.33 38.42
N ALA A 86 4.45 -15.39 37.74
CA ALA A 86 3.41 -14.39 37.96
C ALA A 86 3.18 -14.29 39.46
N SER A 87 3.69 -13.25 40.11
CA SER A 87 3.52 -13.11 41.56
C SER A 87 2.04 -13.06 41.91
N ALA A 88 1.69 -13.68 43.00
CA ALA A 88 0.33 -13.75 43.54
C ALA A 88 -0.15 -12.41 44.11
N ASP A 89 0.46 -11.26 43.73
CA ASP A 89 -0.01 -9.96 44.14
C ASP A 89 -1.29 -9.60 43.34
N PRO A 90 -2.45 -9.49 43.95
CA PRO A 90 -3.70 -9.13 43.29
C PRO A 90 -3.69 -7.72 42.64
N GLN A 91 -2.75 -6.86 43.02
CA GLN A 91 -2.53 -5.55 42.46
C GLN A 91 -1.17 -5.43 41.74
N GLY A 92 -0.35 -6.48 41.74
CA GLY A 92 1.02 -6.45 41.31
C GLY A 92 1.16 -6.50 39.80
N ASN A 93 1.66 -5.44 39.24
CA ASN A 93 2.26 -5.45 37.92
C ASN A 93 3.66 -6.03 38.04
N PRO A 94 3.93 -7.24 37.54
CA PRO A 94 5.25 -7.88 37.69
C PRO A 94 6.34 -7.12 36.91
N PHE A 95 5.94 -6.21 36.02
CA PHE A 95 6.85 -5.41 35.23
C PHE A 95 6.27 -4.01 35.02
N GLU A 96 7.07 -2.99 35.24
CA GLU A 96 6.75 -1.59 35.04
C GLU A 96 7.82 -0.93 34.17
N PHE A 97 7.36 -0.02 33.32
CA PHE A 97 8.20 0.74 32.40
C PHE A 97 7.79 2.22 32.43
N GLY A 98 8.75 3.11 32.28
CA GLY A 98 8.48 4.55 32.14
C GLY A 98 9.63 5.28 31.44
N PHE A 99 9.29 6.39 30.78
CA PHE A 99 10.27 7.30 30.23
C PHE A 99 10.69 8.37 31.24
N LEU A 100 11.92 8.86 31.09
CA LEU A 100 12.49 9.98 31.82
C LEU A 100 12.49 11.22 30.92
N TYR A 101 12.05 12.35 31.44
CA TYR A 101 12.08 13.64 30.75
C TYR A 101 12.84 14.67 31.60
N GLU A 102 13.42 15.71 30.98
CA GLU A 102 14.21 16.75 31.70
C GLU A 102 13.39 17.48 32.77
N GLU A 103 12.07 17.61 32.59
CA GLU A 103 11.17 18.33 33.51
C GLU A 103 10.84 17.52 34.78
N ASP A 104 11.14 16.22 34.80
CA ASP A 104 10.74 15.34 35.91
C ASP A 104 11.64 15.52 37.14
N GLY A 105 12.71 16.32 37.03
CA GLY A 105 13.66 16.63 38.12
C GLY A 105 14.37 15.39 38.68
N SER A 106 15.10 15.56 39.76
CA SER A 106 15.75 14.45 40.47
C SER A 106 14.81 13.64 41.36
N ASP A 107 13.57 14.04 41.52
CA ASP A 107 12.61 13.36 42.39
C ASP A 107 11.80 12.29 41.63
N LEU A 108 12.33 11.08 41.65
CA LEU A 108 11.79 9.88 41.02
C LEU A 108 10.38 9.49 41.51
N LYS A 109 9.85 10.13 42.54
CA LYS A 109 8.51 9.84 43.10
C LYS A 109 7.37 10.25 42.19
N ASN A 110 7.63 11.14 41.23
CA ASN A 110 6.60 11.64 40.28
C ASN A 110 6.68 11.01 38.90
N LEU A 111 7.52 10.00 38.68
CA LEU A 111 7.59 9.29 37.40
C LEU A 111 6.32 8.50 37.14
N SER A 112 5.74 8.69 35.96
CA SER A 112 4.62 7.90 35.50
C SER A 112 5.05 6.45 35.25
N VAL A 113 4.79 5.59 36.23
CA VAL A 113 5.06 4.15 36.15
C VAL A 113 3.90 3.49 35.41
N ARG A 114 4.21 2.72 34.38
CA ARG A 114 3.19 2.04 33.58
C ARG A 114 3.27 0.55 33.74
N PRO A 115 2.13 -0.11 34.06
CA PRO A 115 2.07 -1.55 34.04
C PRO A 115 2.20 -2.07 32.61
N LEU A 116 3.13 -2.96 32.38
CA LEU A 116 3.11 -3.81 31.19
C LEU A 116 1.98 -4.81 31.28
N VAL A 117 1.35 -5.07 30.14
CA VAL A 117 0.31 -6.07 30.05
C VAL A 117 0.90 -7.44 30.44
N THR A 118 0.64 -7.82 31.64
CA THR A 118 1.11 -9.07 32.27
C THR A 118 0.77 -10.31 31.44
N GLY A 119 -0.30 -10.21 30.65
CA GLY A 119 -0.76 -11.29 29.77
C GLY A 119 0.26 -11.69 28.70
N CYS A 120 1.02 -10.73 28.15
CA CYS A 120 2.03 -11.04 27.13
C CYS A 120 3.17 -11.88 27.69
N LEU A 121 3.72 -11.49 28.85
CA LEU A 121 4.79 -12.24 29.50
C LEU A 121 4.32 -13.61 30.00
N LYS A 122 3.09 -13.73 30.48
CA LYS A 122 2.50 -15.01 30.87
C LYS A 122 2.34 -15.95 29.69
N LYS A 123 1.94 -15.45 28.52
CA LYS A 123 1.71 -16.25 27.32
C LYS A 123 2.98 -16.88 26.77
N PHE A 124 4.11 -16.15 26.83
CA PHE A 124 5.37 -16.58 26.24
C PHE A 124 6.36 -17.16 27.26
N GLY A 125 6.12 -17.01 28.56
CA GLY A 125 6.95 -17.58 29.62
C GLY A 125 8.41 -17.16 29.53
N ASP A 126 9.31 -18.13 29.40
CA ASP A 126 10.78 -17.89 29.35
C ASP A 126 11.29 -17.53 27.95
N LEU A 127 10.43 -17.40 26.95
CA LEU A 127 10.83 -17.01 25.60
C LEU A 127 11.04 -15.49 25.51
N PRO A 128 11.99 -15.02 24.68
CA PRO A 128 12.17 -13.60 24.44
C PRO A 128 10.95 -13.00 23.74
N ILE A 129 10.56 -11.81 24.15
CA ILE A 129 9.56 -10.97 23.51
C ILE A 129 10.15 -9.61 23.20
N SER A 130 9.62 -8.94 22.20
CA SER A 130 9.96 -7.55 21.85
C SER A 130 8.79 -6.65 22.22
N VAL A 131 9.08 -5.58 22.93
CA VAL A 131 8.05 -4.64 23.42
C VAL A 131 8.38 -3.24 22.91
N ILE A 132 7.40 -2.59 22.29
CA ILE A 132 7.50 -1.24 21.75
C ILE A 132 6.67 -0.30 22.61
N PHE A 133 7.30 0.80 23.04
CA PHE A 133 6.66 1.87 23.79
C PHE A 133 6.79 3.19 23.02
N SER A 134 5.69 3.73 22.57
CA SER A 134 5.65 5.03 21.91
C SER A 134 5.95 6.16 22.89
N PHE A 135 6.65 7.21 22.44
CA PHE A 135 6.96 8.35 23.29
C PHE A 135 5.68 9.12 23.65
N GLU A 136 5.62 9.57 24.88
CA GLU A 136 4.39 10.08 25.48
C GLU A 136 4.05 11.52 25.12
N ARG A 137 5.09 12.35 24.92
CA ARG A 137 4.93 13.80 24.83
C ARG A 137 5.20 14.28 23.42
N ASN A 138 4.23 14.94 22.84
CA ASN A 138 4.34 15.53 21.50
C ASN A 138 5.57 16.44 21.40
N GLY A 139 6.51 16.04 20.55
CA GLY A 139 7.72 16.82 20.28
C GLY A 139 8.76 16.85 21.39
N LYS A 140 8.50 16.24 22.56
CA LYS A 140 9.47 16.08 23.64
C LYS A 140 10.02 14.67 23.63
N LEU A 141 11.32 14.56 23.45
CA LEU A 141 12.02 13.28 23.49
C LEU A 141 12.43 12.94 24.92
N PRO A 142 12.35 11.65 25.30
CA PRO A 142 12.81 11.23 26.61
C PRO A 142 14.33 11.34 26.72
N THR A 143 14.82 11.62 27.92
CA THR A 143 16.23 11.61 28.27
C THR A 143 16.75 10.24 28.69
N GLY A 144 15.82 9.29 28.87
CA GLY A 144 16.09 7.92 29.26
C GLY A 144 14.81 7.14 29.51
N PHE A 145 14.95 5.97 30.09
CA PHE A 145 13.84 5.13 30.53
C PHE A 145 14.21 4.34 31.78
N PHE A 146 13.21 3.80 32.45
CA PHE A 146 13.42 2.89 33.58
C PHE A 146 12.59 1.64 33.47
N LEU A 147 13.06 0.61 34.11
CA LEU A 147 12.39 -0.68 34.26
C LEU A 147 12.32 -1.07 35.73
N ARG A 148 11.17 -1.58 36.16
CA ARG A 148 10.98 -2.21 37.45
C ARG A 148 10.30 -3.57 37.25
N SER A 149 10.79 -4.61 37.88
CA SER A 149 10.19 -5.94 37.79
C SER A 149 10.28 -6.67 39.14
N ALA A 150 9.22 -7.41 39.43
CA ALA A 150 9.21 -8.37 40.54
C ALA A 150 9.94 -9.68 40.17
N ASP A 151 10.03 -9.99 38.90
CA ASP A 151 10.72 -11.15 38.36
C ASP A 151 12.08 -10.77 37.75
N LYS A 152 12.96 -11.74 37.59
CA LYS A 152 14.25 -11.55 36.97
C LYS A 152 14.11 -11.44 35.46
N ILE A 153 14.25 -10.26 34.93
CA ILE A 153 14.18 -9.95 33.51
C ILE A 153 15.56 -9.59 32.97
N LYS A 154 15.87 -10.09 31.79
CA LYS A 154 17.04 -9.72 31.01
C LYS A 154 16.60 -8.83 29.84
N VAL A 155 17.28 -7.74 29.59
CA VAL A 155 17.13 -6.91 28.41
C VAL A 155 18.21 -7.32 27.42
N ASP A 156 17.82 -7.83 26.25
CA ASP A 156 18.75 -8.37 25.25
C ASP A 156 19.13 -7.34 24.18
N ALA A 157 18.22 -6.42 23.87
CA ALA A 157 18.45 -5.35 22.90
C ALA A 157 17.53 -4.15 23.16
N ALA A 158 17.93 -2.98 22.69
CA ALA A 158 17.09 -1.79 22.63
C ALA A 158 17.33 -1.05 21.32
N SER A 159 16.25 -0.49 20.74
CA SER A 159 16.32 0.28 19.49
C SER A 159 15.22 1.34 19.43
N ILE A 160 15.45 2.38 18.63
CA ILE A 160 14.41 3.35 18.30
C ILE A 160 13.74 2.89 17.01
N VAL A 161 12.42 2.85 17.03
CA VAL A 161 11.56 2.37 15.93
C VAL A 161 10.44 3.37 15.70
N PRO A 162 9.74 3.31 14.54
CA PRO A 162 8.51 4.08 14.35
C PRO A 162 7.47 3.71 15.42
N PRO A 163 6.61 4.65 15.84
CA PRO A 163 5.55 4.37 16.79
C PRO A 163 4.54 3.40 16.18
N ALA A 164 4.03 2.51 17.01
CA ALA A 164 3.02 1.53 16.61
C ALA A 164 2.18 1.12 17.82
N VAL A 165 1.03 0.48 17.55
CA VAL A 165 0.18 -0.17 18.57
C VAL A 165 -0.34 -1.47 18.02
N GLY A 166 -0.23 -2.53 18.80
CA GLY A 166 -0.74 -3.83 18.40
C GLY A 166 0.21 -4.98 18.72
N PHE A 167 0.10 -6.04 17.94
CA PHE A 167 0.94 -7.23 18.10
C PHE A 167 1.38 -7.80 16.75
N ASP A 168 2.52 -8.49 16.73
CA ASP A 168 3.04 -9.22 15.58
C ASP A 168 3.66 -10.55 16.03
N TYR A 169 2.96 -11.64 15.75
CA TYR A 169 3.42 -13.03 15.99
C TYR A 169 4.10 -13.64 14.76
N SER A 170 4.17 -12.94 13.64
CA SER A 170 4.84 -13.42 12.43
C SER A 170 6.37 -13.41 12.54
N GLN A 171 6.89 -12.74 13.56
CA GLN A 171 8.32 -12.63 13.80
C GLN A 171 8.82 -13.79 14.67
N LYS A 172 10.11 -14.15 14.52
CA LYS A 172 10.75 -15.15 15.37
C LYS A 172 10.62 -14.82 16.86
N ILE A 173 10.69 -13.54 17.19
CA ILE A 173 10.46 -12.98 18.50
C ILE A 173 9.17 -12.18 18.42
N PRO A 174 8.10 -12.58 19.12
CA PRO A 174 6.84 -11.86 19.10
C PRO A 174 7.00 -10.41 19.52
N VAL A 175 6.30 -9.51 18.82
CA VAL A 175 6.34 -8.06 19.07
C VAL A 175 5.00 -7.62 19.65
N PHE A 176 5.07 -6.79 20.69
CA PHE A 176 3.93 -6.11 21.30
C PHE A 176 4.20 -4.62 21.36
N ALA A 177 3.31 -3.82 20.81
CA ALA A 177 3.44 -2.38 20.76
C ALA A 177 2.32 -1.71 21.56
N PHE A 178 2.69 -0.81 22.45
CA PHE A 178 1.78 -0.14 23.36
C PHE A 178 1.74 1.36 23.12
N ALA A 179 0.52 1.90 23.15
CA ALA A 179 0.32 3.33 23.23
C ALA A 179 0.81 3.84 24.58
N ALA A 180 1.30 5.05 24.57
CA ALA A 180 1.53 5.80 25.79
C ALA A 180 0.17 6.10 26.46
N ASN A 181 -0.11 5.62 27.69
CA ASN A 181 -1.24 5.92 28.62
C ASN A 181 -2.46 6.68 28.05
N GLY A 182 -3.10 6.18 26.98
CA GLY A 182 -4.12 6.95 26.29
C GLY A 182 -3.59 8.23 25.61
N GLY A 183 -2.26 8.36 25.56
CA GLY A 183 -1.57 9.45 24.90
C GLY A 183 -1.55 9.24 23.39
N THR A 184 -1.24 10.28 22.70
CA THR A 184 -1.19 10.35 21.25
C THR A 184 0.01 9.60 20.72
N ILE A 185 -0.20 8.58 19.91
CA ILE A 185 0.89 7.88 19.22
C ILE A 185 1.40 8.72 18.04
N LEU A 186 0.53 9.55 17.50
CA LEU A 186 0.69 10.12 16.20
C LEU A 186 0.96 11.60 16.23
N GLY A 187 2.17 11.96 15.80
CA GLY A 187 2.55 13.26 15.34
C GLY A 187 2.42 14.42 16.32
N SER A 188 2.97 15.52 15.93
CA SER A 188 3.06 16.78 16.69
C SER A 188 1.72 17.47 17.00
N ARG A 189 0.58 16.91 16.60
CA ARG A 189 -0.73 17.57 16.72
C ARG A 189 -1.77 16.81 17.55
N GLY A 190 -1.44 15.67 18.11
CA GLY A 190 -2.35 14.96 18.99
C GLY A 190 -3.65 14.48 18.35
N ASP A 191 -3.59 14.01 17.12
CA ASP A 191 -4.78 13.78 16.31
C ASP A 191 -5.58 12.53 16.69
N TYR A 192 -4.94 11.57 17.41
CA TYR A 192 -5.61 10.35 17.87
C TYR A 192 -5.13 9.90 19.24
N SER A 193 -6.04 9.42 20.06
CA SER A 193 -5.74 8.69 21.29
C SER A 193 -6.07 7.21 21.13
N TYR A 194 -5.30 6.34 21.76
CA TYR A 194 -5.47 4.90 21.67
C TYR A 194 -5.50 4.26 23.04
N SER A 195 -6.40 3.33 23.22
CA SER A 195 -6.35 2.35 24.30
C SER A 195 -6.21 0.95 23.69
N THR A 196 -5.44 0.08 24.32
CA THR A 196 -5.19 -1.26 23.81
C THR A 196 -5.48 -2.30 24.86
N ASP A 197 -6.14 -3.38 24.44
CA ASP A 197 -6.26 -4.60 25.19
C ASP A 197 -5.94 -5.80 24.29
N PHE A 198 -5.16 -6.75 24.81
CA PHE A 198 -4.77 -7.94 24.08
C PHE A 198 -5.47 -9.15 24.69
N SER A 199 -6.54 -9.59 24.07
CA SER A 199 -7.18 -10.85 24.41
C SER A 199 -7.16 -11.82 23.22
N GLY A 200 -6.27 -12.79 23.25
CA GLY A 200 -6.17 -13.79 22.19
C GLY A 200 -5.62 -13.23 20.87
N ALA A 201 -6.35 -13.38 19.76
CA ALA A 201 -6.05 -12.85 18.44
C ALA A 201 -6.79 -11.53 18.17
N SER A 202 -7.36 -10.90 19.17
CA SER A 202 -8.05 -9.62 19.03
C SER A 202 -7.20 -8.51 19.60
N LEU A 203 -7.11 -7.42 18.84
CA LEU A 203 -6.63 -6.13 19.27
C LEU A 203 -7.86 -5.23 19.41
N SER A 204 -8.22 -4.90 20.64
CA SER A 204 -9.18 -3.83 20.88
C SER A 204 -8.40 -2.54 21.08
N PHE A 205 -8.61 -1.57 20.20
CA PHE A 205 -8.12 -0.22 20.39
C PHE A 205 -9.19 0.77 19.94
N THR A 206 -9.16 1.95 20.51
CA THR A 206 -10.03 3.03 20.08
C THR A 206 -9.17 4.17 19.57
N ALA A 207 -9.33 4.53 18.30
CA ALA A 207 -8.74 5.73 17.74
C ALA A 207 -9.78 6.84 17.79
N VAL A 208 -9.47 7.91 18.50
CA VAL A 208 -10.35 9.09 18.62
C VAL A 208 -9.67 10.28 17.99
N PRO A 209 -10.26 10.90 16.95
CA PRO A 209 -9.75 12.16 16.39
C PRO A 209 -9.75 13.26 17.46
N ALA A 210 -8.67 14.01 17.58
CA ALA A 210 -8.53 15.03 18.61
C ALA A 210 -9.41 16.27 18.39
N SER A 211 -9.87 16.55 17.17
CA SER A 211 -10.84 17.60 16.91
C SER A 211 -11.63 17.38 15.60
N SER A 212 -12.92 17.70 15.67
CA SER A 212 -13.86 17.60 14.54
C SER A 212 -14.01 18.90 13.73
N SER A 213 -13.14 19.89 13.91
CA SER A 213 -13.38 21.28 13.48
C SER A 213 -12.61 21.74 12.25
N ILE A 214 -12.07 20.85 11.42
CA ILE A 214 -11.33 21.28 10.24
C ILE A 214 -12.29 21.46 9.08
N LYS A 215 -12.58 22.71 8.75
CA LYS A 215 -13.42 23.15 7.62
C LYS A 215 -12.59 23.57 6.39
N GLU A 216 -11.34 23.18 6.28
CA GLU A 216 -10.49 23.62 5.18
C GLU A 216 -10.58 22.69 3.97
N PRO A 217 -10.41 23.25 2.75
CA PRO A 217 -10.61 22.52 1.50
C PRO A 217 -9.62 21.36 1.27
N ASP A 218 -8.46 21.42 1.88
CA ASP A 218 -7.50 20.32 1.93
C ASP A 218 -7.59 19.72 3.33
N ASN A 219 -8.05 18.48 3.42
CA ASN A 219 -8.29 17.86 4.71
C ASN A 219 -6.96 17.36 5.33
N PRO A 220 -6.29 18.16 6.19
CA PRO A 220 -5.01 17.76 6.78
C PRO A 220 -5.15 16.55 7.70
N LEU A 221 -6.36 16.23 8.21
CA LEU A 221 -6.60 15.03 8.99
C LEU A 221 -6.46 13.75 8.16
N ALA A 222 -6.83 13.77 6.87
CA ALA A 222 -6.69 12.61 6.01
C ALA A 222 -5.24 12.13 5.91
N SER A 223 -4.28 13.06 5.90
CA SER A 223 -2.84 12.75 5.87
C SER A 223 -2.30 12.20 7.20
N THR A 224 -3.06 12.31 8.29
CA THR A 224 -2.65 11.92 9.64
C THR A 224 -3.38 10.69 10.16
N MET A 225 -4.42 10.25 9.46
CA MET A 225 -5.17 9.07 9.84
C MET A 225 -4.28 7.83 9.87
N PRO A 226 -4.41 6.97 10.89
CA PRO A 226 -3.56 5.79 11.02
C PRO A 226 -3.82 4.76 9.93
N VAL A 227 -2.90 3.82 9.83
CA VAL A 227 -2.99 2.64 8.97
C VAL A 227 -2.90 1.40 9.84
N LEU A 228 -3.81 0.46 9.64
CA LEU A 228 -3.75 -0.89 10.21
C LEU A 228 -3.04 -1.81 9.22
N ASP A 229 -1.90 -2.34 9.60
CA ASP A 229 -1.25 -3.43 8.89
C ASP A 229 -1.69 -4.76 9.49
N VAL A 230 -2.24 -5.63 8.65
CA VAL A 230 -2.68 -6.97 9.00
C VAL A 230 -1.74 -7.97 8.34
N LYS A 231 -1.20 -8.92 9.12
CA LYS A 231 -0.50 -10.08 8.56
C LYS A 231 -1.26 -11.35 8.95
N PHE A 232 -1.29 -12.30 8.05
CA PHE A 232 -2.00 -13.55 8.26
C PHE A 232 -1.21 -14.75 7.74
N ALA A 233 -1.49 -15.92 8.31
CA ALA A 233 -0.93 -17.19 7.87
C ALA A 233 -1.50 -17.57 6.49
N GLU A 234 -0.68 -18.21 5.67
CA GLU A 234 -1.16 -18.91 4.50
C GLU A 234 -1.93 -20.15 4.96
N ASP A 235 -3.15 -20.30 4.50
CA ASP A 235 -3.92 -21.53 4.65
C ASP A 235 -3.99 -22.20 3.27
N GLU A 236 -3.19 -23.23 3.08
CA GLU A 236 -3.13 -23.94 1.80
C GLU A 236 -4.37 -24.85 1.58
N GLU A 237 -5.04 -25.26 2.66
CA GLU A 237 -6.13 -26.23 2.61
C GLU A 237 -7.52 -25.60 2.55
N ASN A 238 -7.68 -24.41 3.12
CA ASN A 238 -8.95 -23.70 3.15
C ASN A 238 -8.78 -22.33 2.50
N ASN A 239 -9.58 -22.01 1.49
CA ASN A 239 -9.74 -20.66 0.96
C ASN A 239 -10.35 -19.72 2.03
N GLY A 240 -9.75 -19.72 3.24
CA GLY A 240 -10.26 -19.05 4.42
C GLY A 240 -10.28 -17.55 4.26
N GLU A 241 -11.42 -16.94 4.53
CA GLU A 241 -11.56 -15.50 4.62
C GLU A 241 -11.16 -15.05 6.03
N VAL A 242 -10.28 -14.05 6.10
CA VAL A 242 -10.02 -13.33 7.35
C VAL A 242 -11.04 -12.21 7.49
N LYS A 243 -11.83 -12.26 8.56
CA LYS A 243 -12.88 -11.27 8.83
C LYS A 243 -12.39 -10.33 9.94
N LEU A 244 -12.37 -9.05 9.63
CA LEU A 244 -12.07 -7.98 10.58
C LEU A 244 -13.32 -7.17 10.84
N SER A 245 -13.49 -6.72 12.08
CA SER A 245 -14.43 -5.68 12.44
C SER A 245 -13.65 -4.43 12.81
N ILE A 246 -13.87 -3.33 12.10
CA ILE A 246 -13.17 -2.07 12.31
C ILE A 246 -14.20 -0.95 12.36
N GLY A 247 -14.32 -0.27 13.52
CA GLY A 247 -15.28 0.83 13.68
C GLY A 247 -16.73 0.45 13.40
N GLY A 248 -17.13 -0.80 13.68
CA GLY A 248 -18.47 -1.32 13.37
C GLY A 248 -18.65 -1.76 11.91
N GLU A 249 -17.65 -1.64 11.09
CA GLU A 249 -17.61 -2.09 9.70
C GLU A 249 -16.95 -3.47 9.62
N ARG A 250 -17.54 -4.35 8.81
CA ARG A 250 -16.96 -5.67 8.52
C ARG A 250 -16.10 -5.60 7.27
N ILE A 251 -14.83 -5.92 7.40
CA ILE A 251 -13.88 -6.04 6.29
C ILE A 251 -13.51 -7.51 6.14
N VAL A 252 -13.61 -8.02 4.92
CA VAL A 252 -13.26 -9.39 4.58
C VAL A 252 -12.02 -9.36 3.71
N LEU A 253 -10.98 -10.04 4.18
CA LEU A 253 -9.77 -10.30 3.42
C LEU A 253 -9.91 -11.68 2.78
N SER A 254 -9.97 -11.72 1.47
CA SER A 254 -9.96 -12.99 0.74
C SER A 254 -8.58 -13.63 0.87
N ASN A 255 -8.56 -14.94 0.97
CA ASN A 255 -7.30 -15.68 0.94
C ASN A 255 -6.58 -15.40 -0.37
N THR A 256 -5.46 -14.72 -0.27
CA THR A 256 -4.57 -14.43 -1.38
C THR A 256 -3.18 -14.90 -1.00
N LYS A 257 -2.32 -15.11 -1.99
CA LYS A 257 -0.89 -15.33 -1.75
C LYS A 257 -0.18 -14.10 -1.15
N ALA A 258 -0.91 -13.02 -0.90
CA ALA A 258 -0.42 -11.88 -0.14
C ALA A 258 -0.44 -12.23 1.35
N LYS A 259 0.69 -12.01 2.02
CA LYS A 259 0.86 -12.29 3.46
C LYS A 259 0.45 -11.12 4.35
N SER A 260 0.18 -9.97 3.77
CA SER A 260 -0.19 -8.75 4.49
C SER A 260 -1.07 -7.83 3.66
N VAL A 261 -1.91 -7.08 4.35
CA VAL A 261 -2.77 -6.04 3.79
C VAL A 261 -2.69 -4.80 4.68
N SER A 262 -2.62 -3.62 4.08
CA SER A 262 -2.68 -2.33 4.79
C SER A 262 -4.07 -1.71 4.63
N ILE A 263 -4.70 -1.33 5.74
CA ILE A 263 -6.03 -0.72 5.79
C ILE A 263 -5.89 0.69 6.37
N PRO A 264 -5.82 1.73 5.53
CA PRO A 264 -5.84 3.11 6.00
C PRO A 264 -7.21 3.46 6.61
N PHE A 265 -7.21 4.11 7.77
CA PHE A 265 -8.48 4.51 8.42
C PHE A 265 -9.27 5.52 7.60
N ALA A 266 -8.60 6.29 6.76
CA ALA A 266 -9.25 7.17 5.79
C ALA A 266 -10.19 6.43 4.82
N ALA A 267 -9.96 5.11 4.60
CA ALA A 267 -10.82 4.27 3.77
C ALA A 267 -12.11 3.83 4.47
N LEU A 268 -12.23 3.96 5.80
CA LEU A 268 -13.40 3.50 6.55
C LEU A 268 -14.65 4.34 6.23
N LYS A 269 -15.84 3.75 6.38
CA LYS A 269 -17.12 4.45 6.18
C LYS A 269 -17.26 5.67 7.08
N SER A 270 -16.68 5.61 8.27
CA SER A 270 -16.69 6.70 9.26
C SER A 270 -15.28 6.99 9.75
N PRO A 271 -14.41 7.54 8.88
CA PRO A 271 -12.98 7.67 9.15
C PRO A 271 -12.62 8.60 10.30
N PHE A 272 -13.55 9.48 10.69
CA PHE A 272 -13.39 10.43 11.80
C PHE A 272 -14.07 9.97 13.09
N SER A 273 -14.67 8.79 13.11
CA SER A 273 -15.29 8.22 14.30
C SER A 273 -14.31 7.34 15.06
N PRO A 274 -14.51 7.13 16.37
CA PRO A 274 -13.77 6.15 17.13
C PRO A 274 -13.84 4.78 16.45
N ALA A 275 -12.70 4.11 16.28
CA ALA A 275 -12.62 2.80 15.65
C ALA A 275 -11.97 1.79 16.61
N SER A 276 -12.58 0.62 16.73
CA SER A 276 -11.99 -0.56 17.35
C SER A 276 -11.69 -1.60 16.27
N VAL A 277 -10.65 -2.39 16.45
CA VAL A 277 -10.31 -3.51 15.55
C VAL A 277 -10.42 -4.81 16.32
N SER A 278 -11.15 -5.76 15.77
CA SER A 278 -11.19 -7.11 16.27
C SER A 278 -11.18 -8.11 15.12
N SER A 279 -10.61 -9.29 15.38
CA SER A 279 -10.69 -10.45 14.51
C SER A 279 -10.91 -11.69 15.35
N ASN A 280 -11.76 -12.59 14.89
CA ASN A 280 -11.96 -13.91 15.48
C ASN A 280 -11.17 -15.01 14.73
N SER A 281 -10.37 -14.64 13.75
CA SER A 281 -9.61 -15.59 12.95
C SER A 281 -8.29 -15.95 13.62
N GLN A 282 -8.04 -17.25 13.78
CA GLN A 282 -6.74 -17.77 14.24
C GLN A 282 -5.63 -17.57 13.18
N MET A 283 -5.99 -17.26 11.96
CA MET A 283 -5.04 -16.98 10.87
C MET A 283 -4.34 -15.63 11.01
N VAL A 284 -4.87 -14.72 11.81
CA VAL A 284 -4.25 -13.39 12.01
C VAL A 284 -3.01 -13.52 12.86
N LEU A 285 -1.87 -13.23 12.26
CA LEU A 285 -0.55 -13.22 12.91
C LEU A 285 -0.16 -11.85 13.44
N SER A 286 -0.67 -10.79 12.83
CA SER A 286 -0.35 -9.42 13.24
C SER A 286 -1.53 -8.49 12.98
N LEU A 287 -1.79 -7.64 13.96
CA LEU A 287 -2.58 -6.43 13.84
C LEU A 287 -1.73 -5.29 14.40
N MET A 288 -1.22 -4.43 13.52
CA MET A 288 -0.33 -3.35 13.92
C MET A 288 -0.82 -2.03 13.35
N VAL A 289 -1.20 -1.11 14.22
CA VAL A 289 -1.58 0.25 13.84
C VAL A 289 -0.34 1.14 13.90
N ARG A 290 -0.13 1.88 12.84
CA ARG A 290 0.99 2.83 12.72
C ARG A 290 0.52 4.18 12.21
N PRO A 291 1.31 5.26 12.39
CA PRO A 291 1.05 6.54 11.76
C PRO A 291 0.97 6.43 10.24
N SER A 292 0.13 7.25 9.62
CA SER A 292 0.20 7.44 8.18
C SER A 292 1.45 8.24 7.82
N ASP A 293 1.97 8.00 6.62
CA ASP A 293 3.06 8.78 6.09
C ASP A 293 2.53 10.16 5.64
N ARG A 294 2.97 11.21 6.32
CA ARG A 294 2.56 12.60 6.04
C ARG A 294 3.36 13.26 4.92
N SER A 295 4.38 12.59 4.38
CA SER A 295 5.31 13.30 3.52
C SER A 295 4.61 13.83 2.27
N VAL A 296 4.64 15.14 2.16
CA VAL A 296 4.41 15.86 0.91
C VAL A 296 5.77 15.92 0.25
N MET A 297 5.90 15.33 -0.95
CA MET A 297 7.13 15.41 -1.69
C MET A 297 7.25 16.80 -2.29
N THR A 298 8.21 17.59 -1.80
CA THR A 298 8.51 18.90 -2.35
C THR A 298 9.62 18.75 -3.38
N PHE A 299 9.28 18.95 -4.63
CA PHE A 299 10.28 19.07 -5.70
C PHE A 299 10.74 20.51 -5.79
N ALA A 300 12.00 20.76 -5.98
CA ALA A 300 12.69 22.00 -6.26
C ALA A 300 12.03 23.33 -5.78
N PRO A 301 12.75 24.36 -5.43
CA PRO A 301 12.17 25.66 -5.06
C PRO A 301 11.29 26.12 -6.22
N ASN A 302 9.99 26.29 -6.03
CA ASN A 302 8.93 26.63 -6.98
C ASN A 302 8.11 25.46 -7.56
N SER A 303 8.31 24.20 -7.17
CA SER A 303 7.41 23.11 -7.58
C SER A 303 6.19 23.01 -6.66
N ARG A 304 5.07 22.56 -7.25
CA ARG A 304 3.86 22.26 -6.49
C ARG A 304 4.12 21.08 -5.55
N ASN A 305 3.50 21.10 -4.40
CA ASN A 305 3.56 19.96 -3.48
C ASN A 305 2.85 18.77 -4.11
N VAL A 306 3.56 17.66 -4.25
CA VAL A 306 3.02 16.39 -4.75
C VAL A 306 2.72 15.50 -3.55
N ILE A 307 1.48 15.04 -3.44
CA ILE A 307 1.10 14.12 -2.37
C ILE A 307 1.73 12.75 -2.61
N LYS A 308 2.28 12.15 -1.55
CA LYS A 308 2.82 10.79 -1.61
C LYS A 308 1.68 9.78 -1.74
N PRO A 309 1.78 8.77 -2.62
CA PRO A 309 0.70 7.79 -2.78
C PRO A 309 0.47 6.98 -1.50
N ILE A 310 -0.81 6.73 -1.18
CA ILE A 310 -1.20 5.84 -0.09
C ILE A 310 -1.12 4.40 -0.59
N LYS A 311 -0.37 3.57 0.12
CA LYS A 311 -0.31 2.14 -0.17
C LYS A 311 -1.62 1.46 0.24
N VAL A 312 -2.34 0.84 -0.71
CA VAL A 312 -3.69 0.32 -0.48
C VAL A 312 -4.06 -0.81 -1.45
N ASP A 313 -4.91 -1.73 -0.98
CA ASP A 313 -5.61 -2.68 -1.85
C ASP A 313 -6.72 -1.96 -2.64
N PRO A 314 -6.86 -2.18 -3.95
CA PRO A 314 -7.87 -1.50 -4.78
C PRO A 314 -9.31 -1.66 -4.29
N GLY A 315 -9.63 -2.75 -3.57
CA GLY A 315 -10.96 -2.96 -3.01
C GLY A 315 -11.38 -1.91 -1.98
N LEU A 316 -10.43 -1.24 -1.34
CA LEU A 316 -10.71 -0.14 -0.42
C LEU A 316 -11.00 1.18 -1.14
N ILE A 317 -10.46 1.38 -2.35
CA ILE A 317 -10.61 2.64 -3.10
C ILE A 317 -12.05 2.84 -3.55
N MET A 318 -12.76 1.78 -3.87
CA MET A 318 -14.11 1.85 -4.43
C MET A 318 -15.09 2.65 -3.56
N GLU A 319 -15.02 2.48 -2.24
CA GLU A 319 -15.88 3.18 -1.29
C GLU A 319 -15.18 4.32 -0.53
N TRP A 320 -13.97 4.70 -0.95
CA TRP A 320 -13.22 5.77 -0.30
C TRP A 320 -13.88 7.12 -0.56
N LYS A 321 -14.28 7.78 0.52
CA LYS A 321 -15.02 9.04 0.42
C LYS A 321 -14.11 10.23 0.14
N MET A 322 -14.53 11.12 -0.75
CA MET A 322 -13.82 12.37 -1.03
C MET A 322 -13.62 13.25 0.23
N SER A 323 -14.52 13.14 1.22
CA SER A 323 -14.37 13.86 2.49
C SER A 323 -13.14 13.48 3.30
N SER A 324 -12.52 12.32 2.99
CA SER A 324 -11.28 11.86 3.60
C SER A 324 -10.07 11.98 2.67
N TRP A 325 -10.20 12.63 1.52
CA TRP A 325 -9.10 12.90 0.61
C TRP A 325 -8.19 13.99 1.14
N ARG A 326 -6.93 13.93 0.75
CA ARG A 326 -5.91 14.96 1.02
C ARG A 326 -5.97 16.11 0.03
N GLY A 327 -6.42 15.86 -1.20
CA GLY A 327 -6.57 16.85 -2.26
C GLY A 327 -8.04 17.01 -2.68
N ARG A 328 -8.37 18.15 -3.32
CA ARG A 328 -9.74 18.42 -3.80
C ARG A 328 -10.06 17.69 -5.10
N ASP A 329 -9.07 17.57 -5.98
CA ASP A 329 -9.25 17.15 -7.36
C ASP A 329 -9.02 15.65 -7.53
N TYR A 330 -8.16 15.08 -6.68
CA TYR A 330 -7.81 13.67 -6.73
C TYR A 330 -7.23 13.19 -5.41
N GLU A 331 -7.31 11.88 -5.19
CA GLU A 331 -6.50 11.15 -4.23
C GLU A 331 -5.55 10.22 -4.98
N LEU A 332 -4.35 10.02 -4.44
CA LEU A 332 -3.31 9.23 -5.06
C LEU A 332 -2.99 8.00 -4.22
N PHE A 333 -3.04 6.86 -4.88
CA PHE A 333 -2.74 5.58 -4.27
C PHE A 333 -1.62 4.86 -5.03
N VAL A 334 -0.97 3.93 -4.35
CA VAL A 334 -0.13 2.90 -4.95
C VAL A 334 -0.66 1.54 -4.53
N TRP A 335 -0.77 0.63 -5.49
CA TRP A 335 -1.27 -0.70 -5.23
C TRP A 335 -0.32 -1.45 -4.27
N ASP A 336 -0.84 -1.93 -3.13
CA ASP A 336 -0.03 -2.56 -2.07
C ASP A 336 0.69 -3.84 -2.55
N ARG A 337 0.08 -4.55 -3.50
CA ARG A 337 0.58 -5.80 -4.07
C ARG A 337 1.45 -5.60 -5.32
N PHE A 338 1.14 -4.61 -6.12
CA PHE A 338 1.86 -4.25 -7.34
C PHE A 338 2.38 -2.82 -7.21
N SER A 339 3.40 -2.63 -6.39
CA SER A 339 3.91 -1.32 -5.95
C SER A 339 4.39 -0.39 -7.08
N GLY A 340 4.51 -0.90 -8.31
CA GLY A 340 4.76 -0.08 -9.50
C GLY A 340 3.50 0.55 -10.09
N VAL A 341 2.28 0.20 -9.63
CA VAL A 341 1.03 0.69 -10.19
C VAL A 341 0.48 1.83 -9.33
N LEU A 342 0.49 3.05 -9.87
CA LEU A 342 -0.18 4.21 -9.28
C LEU A 342 -1.65 4.24 -9.68
N ILE A 343 -2.52 4.56 -8.73
CA ILE A 343 -3.97 4.63 -8.92
C ILE A 343 -4.44 6.03 -8.59
N PHE A 344 -5.01 6.72 -9.57
CA PHE A 344 -5.66 8.01 -9.38
C PHE A 344 -7.17 7.81 -9.21
N ASP A 345 -7.71 8.24 -8.08
CA ASP A 345 -9.15 8.42 -7.91
C ASP A 345 -9.46 9.91 -8.05
N ILE A 346 -10.20 10.27 -9.08
CA ILE A 346 -10.38 11.66 -9.52
C ILE A 346 -11.80 12.12 -9.24
N ALA A 347 -11.97 13.38 -8.85
CA ALA A 347 -13.24 13.92 -8.38
C ALA A 347 -14.37 13.86 -9.43
N ASN A 348 -14.05 14.17 -10.69
CA ASN A 348 -15.01 14.17 -11.80
C ASN A 348 -14.31 13.98 -13.14
N TYR A 349 -15.10 13.81 -14.21
CA TYR A 349 -14.58 13.58 -15.56
C TYR A 349 -13.89 14.80 -16.16
N ASP A 350 -14.26 16.02 -15.80
CA ASP A 350 -13.60 17.23 -16.31
C ASP A 350 -12.15 17.29 -15.83
N ILE A 351 -11.94 17.10 -14.52
CA ILE A 351 -10.59 17.03 -13.95
C ILE A 351 -9.82 15.84 -14.53
N GLN A 352 -10.47 14.68 -14.74
CA GLN A 352 -9.84 13.53 -15.35
C GLN A 352 -9.41 13.82 -16.80
N ASN A 353 -10.23 14.52 -17.57
CA ASN A 353 -9.91 14.98 -18.91
C ASN A 353 -8.70 15.94 -18.90
N ASP A 354 -8.59 16.83 -17.93
CA ASP A 354 -7.43 17.73 -17.82
C ASP A 354 -6.13 16.97 -17.58
N PHE A 355 -6.17 15.86 -16.86
CA PHE A 355 -5.00 14.99 -16.66
C PHE A 355 -4.67 14.12 -17.86
N PHE A 356 -5.69 13.51 -18.51
CA PHE A 356 -5.47 12.33 -19.35
C PHE A 356 -6.04 12.41 -20.76
N ARG A 357 -6.91 13.36 -21.11
CA ARG A 357 -7.56 13.42 -22.43
C ARG A 357 -6.54 13.47 -23.57
N ARG A 358 -5.58 14.40 -23.53
CA ARG A 358 -4.55 14.53 -24.56
C ARG A 358 -3.69 13.27 -24.67
N LEU A 359 -3.36 12.70 -23.53
CA LEU A 359 -2.59 11.45 -23.44
C LEU A 359 -3.35 10.28 -24.09
N ALA A 360 -4.66 10.17 -23.89
CA ALA A 360 -5.49 9.12 -24.52
C ALA A 360 -5.44 9.21 -26.06
N PHE A 361 -5.54 10.42 -26.60
CA PHE A 361 -5.40 10.62 -28.06
C PHE A 361 -4.00 10.31 -28.55
N PHE A 362 -2.99 10.69 -27.77
CA PHE A 362 -1.59 10.46 -28.11
C PHE A 362 -1.22 8.98 -28.14
N THR A 363 -1.78 8.17 -27.23
CA THR A 363 -1.36 6.78 -27.03
C THR A 363 -2.19 5.79 -27.83
N GLU A 364 -3.51 5.97 -27.97
CA GLU A 364 -4.43 4.88 -28.33
C GLU A 364 -5.34 5.18 -29.52
N LYS A 365 -5.79 6.45 -29.66
CA LYS A 365 -6.80 6.78 -30.67
C LYS A 365 -6.22 6.71 -32.08
N ALA A 366 -6.81 5.86 -32.93
CA ALA A 366 -6.42 5.72 -34.34
C ALA A 366 -6.45 7.07 -35.08
N GLY A 367 -5.40 7.36 -35.82
CA GLY A 367 -5.22 8.63 -36.56
C GLY A 367 -4.66 9.78 -35.74
N TYR A 368 -4.50 9.64 -34.43
CA TYR A 368 -3.94 10.68 -33.54
C TYR A 368 -2.66 10.25 -32.83
N ARG A 369 -2.32 8.98 -32.83
CA ARG A 369 -1.17 8.43 -32.13
C ARG A 369 0.12 9.18 -32.42
N GLY A 370 0.86 9.49 -31.35
CA GLY A 370 2.13 10.23 -31.42
C GLY A 370 1.99 11.72 -31.76
N ARG A 371 0.76 12.24 -31.84
CA ARG A 371 0.49 13.67 -32.05
C ARG A 371 0.04 14.33 -30.75
N LEU A 372 0.59 15.50 -30.48
CA LEU A 372 0.12 16.37 -29.40
C LEU A 372 -0.98 17.29 -30.00
N LEU A 373 -2.21 17.08 -29.57
CA LEU A 373 -3.34 17.90 -30.01
C LEU A 373 -3.40 19.19 -29.18
N SER A 374 -3.69 20.32 -29.78
CA SER A 374 -3.95 21.58 -29.06
C SER A 374 -5.26 21.48 -28.25
N ASP A 375 -5.50 22.44 -27.37
CA ASP A 375 -6.76 22.49 -26.60
C ASP A 375 -7.96 22.69 -27.53
N GLU A 376 -7.81 23.51 -28.60
CA GLU A 376 -8.83 23.69 -29.63
C GLU A 376 -9.12 22.40 -30.42
N GLU A 377 -8.06 21.64 -30.75
CA GLU A 377 -8.25 20.34 -31.42
C GLU A 377 -8.95 19.30 -30.49
N LEU A 378 -8.83 19.46 -29.17
CA LEU A 378 -9.46 18.60 -28.17
C LEU A 378 -10.88 19.05 -27.81
N GLU A 379 -11.31 20.24 -28.20
CA GLU A 379 -12.63 20.76 -27.90
C GLU A 379 -13.74 19.81 -28.44
N GLY A 380 -14.71 19.52 -27.60
CA GLY A 380 -15.78 18.60 -27.91
C GLY A 380 -15.38 17.11 -28.04
N LYS A 381 -14.09 16.77 -27.86
CA LYS A 381 -13.63 15.39 -27.84
C LYS A 381 -13.57 14.86 -26.43
N HIS A 382 -14.11 13.67 -26.23
CA HIS A 382 -14.06 12.95 -24.96
C HIS A 382 -12.89 11.96 -24.96
N GLY A 383 -12.18 11.86 -23.85
CA GLY A 383 -11.17 10.82 -23.62
C GLY A 383 -11.84 9.50 -23.29
N TYR A 384 -11.56 8.97 -22.12
CA TYR A 384 -12.23 7.79 -21.56
C TYR A 384 -12.73 8.12 -20.15
N ASN A 385 -13.59 7.25 -19.59
CA ASN A 385 -14.08 7.39 -18.21
C ASN A 385 -13.14 6.74 -17.19
N ALA A 386 -12.17 5.97 -17.68
CA ALA A 386 -11.07 5.38 -16.93
C ALA A 386 -9.85 5.31 -17.85
N HIS A 387 -8.66 5.18 -17.32
CA HIS A 387 -7.43 5.23 -18.10
C HIS A 387 -6.35 4.32 -17.52
N ASP A 388 -5.48 3.83 -18.42
CA ASP A 388 -4.29 3.05 -18.12
C ASP A 388 -3.11 3.51 -18.99
N TYR A 389 -1.93 3.62 -18.40
CA TYR A 389 -0.73 4.01 -19.15
C TYR A 389 0.53 3.34 -18.59
N SER A 390 1.34 2.79 -19.49
CA SER A 390 2.67 2.29 -19.14
C SER A 390 3.68 3.44 -18.96
N ALA A 391 4.76 3.15 -18.24
CA ALA A 391 5.88 4.09 -18.09
C ALA A 391 6.44 4.56 -19.44
N GLU A 392 6.48 3.67 -20.44
CA GLU A 392 6.98 3.97 -21.79
C GLU A 392 6.06 4.94 -22.52
N SER A 393 4.74 4.75 -22.45
CA SER A 393 3.75 5.64 -23.09
C SER A 393 3.80 7.03 -22.48
N LEU A 394 3.89 7.11 -21.16
CA LEU A 394 4.00 8.35 -20.40
C LEU A 394 5.30 9.10 -20.73
N ALA A 395 6.44 8.41 -20.76
CA ALA A 395 7.72 9.02 -21.10
C ALA A 395 7.73 9.55 -22.53
N LYS A 396 7.20 8.78 -23.49
CA LYS A 396 7.08 9.24 -24.90
C LYS A 396 6.24 10.50 -25.03
N PHE A 397 5.13 10.59 -24.30
CA PHE A 397 4.26 11.77 -24.30
C PHE A 397 4.99 13.02 -23.78
N PHE A 398 5.60 12.92 -22.60
CA PHE A 398 6.29 14.06 -21.99
C PHE A 398 7.59 14.44 -22.73
N GLU A 399 8.30 13.47 -23.29
CA GLU A 399 9.48 13.75 -24.10
C GLU A 399 9.10 14.45 -25.43
N LYS A 400 8.02 14.00 -26.07
CA LYS A 400 7.50 14.65 -27.27
C LYS A 400 7.10 16.09 -26.97
N ALA A 401 6.38 16.34 -25.86
CA ALA A 401 6.01 17.69 -25.45
C ALA A 401 7.24 18.57 -25.19
N ARG A 402 8.29 18.03 -24.57
CA ARG A 402 9.56 18.72 -24.34
C ARG A 402 10.26 19.09 -25.67
N VAL A 403 10.39 18.13 -26.59
CA VAL A 403 11.10 18.33 -27.86
C VAL A 403 10.40 19.35 -28.75
N GLU A 404 9.07 19.35 -28.75
CA GLU A 404 8.26 20.27 -29.54
C GLU A 404 7.96 21.62 -28.82
N ASN A 405 8.46 21.79 -27.57
CA ASN A 405 8.10 22.94 -26.71
C ASN A 405 6.58 23.12 -26.61
N PHE A 406 5.84 22.01 -26.58
CA PHE A 406 4.39 21.99 -26.55
C PHE A 406 3.85 22.47 -25.20
N PRO A 407 2.90 23.42 -25.15
CA PRO A 407 2.33 23.91 -23.90
C PRO A 407 1.40 22.86 -23.31
N LEU A 408 1.84 22.24 -22.20
CA LEU A 408 1.03 21.33 -21.39
C LEU A 408 0.18 22.15 -20.40
N ASN A 409 -1.02 21.68 -20.10
CA ASN A 409 -1.86 22.29 -19.09
C ASN A 409 -1.33 22.02 -17.66
N GLU A 410 -1.95 22.66 -16.65
CA GLU A 410 -1.50 22.56 -15.26
C GLU A 410 -1.60 21.15 -14.69
N LYS A 411 -2.63 20.35 -15.08
CA LYS A 411 -2.81 18.99 -14.60
C LYS A 411 -1.83 18.02 -15.27
N GLU A 412 -1.53 18.21 -16.54
CA GLU A 412 -0.47 17.45 -17.24
C GLU A 412 0.91 17.72 -16.64
N LEU A 413 1.21 18.97 -16.28
CA LEU A 413 2.45 19.33 -15.58
C LEU A 413 2.52 18.72 -14.19
N LEU A 414 1.40 18.73 -13.45
CA LEU A 414 1.30 18.06 -12.15
C LEU A 414 1.48 16.54 -12.28
N LEU A 415 0.85 15.92 -13.30
CA LEU A 415 1.04 14.51 -13.60
C LEU A 415 2.50 14.18 -13.83
N LYS A 416 3.21 14.98 -14.66
CA LYS A 416 4.64 14.81 -14.90
C LYS A 416 5.45 14.80 -13.60
N GLN A 417 5.15 15.70 -12.67
CA GLN A 417 5.81 15.78 -11.37
C GLN A 417 5.53 14.54 -10.51
N ILE A 418 4.27 14.11 -10.44
CA ILE A 418 3.87 12.90 -9.70
C ILE A 418 4.61 11.68 -10.24
N LEU A 419 4.65 11.52 -11.56
CA LEU A 419 5.32 10.38 -12.19
C LEU A 419 6.82 10.35 -11.93
N ALA A 420 7.48 11.51 -12.04
CA ALA A 420 8.91 11.64 -11.74
C ALA A 420 9.21 11.32 -10.27
N ALA A 421 8.38 11.80 -9.37
CA ALA A 421 8.49 11.55 -7.93
C ALA A 421 8.38 10.07 -7.55
N ASN A 422 7.59 9.33 -8.28
CA ASN A 422 7.34 7.92 -8.01
C ASN A 422 8.15 6.98 -8.93
N GLY A 423 9.09 7.52 -9.71
CA GLY A 423 9.98 6.73 -10.54
C GLY A 423 9.33 6.08 -11.77
N VAL A 424 8.08 6.47 -12.10
CA VAL A 424 7.41 6.00 -13.32
C VAL A 424 8.06 6.58 -14.56
N ILE A 425 8.49 7.83 -14.48
CA ILE A 425 9.38 8.45 -15.48
C ILE A 425 10.63 8.98 -14.78
N GLN A 426 11.70 9.15 -15.53
CA GLN A 426 12.95 9.77 -15.08
C GLN A 426 13.26 11.00 -15.93
N ILE A 427 13.69 12.06 -15.28
CA ILE A 427 14.07 13.32 -15.94
C ILE A 427 15.57 13.51 -15.77
N ALA A 428 16.31 13.40 -16.85
CA ALA A 428 17.75 13.63 -16.87
C ALA A 428 18.10 15.10 -16.65
N SER A 429 19.35 15.40 -16.32
CA SER A 429 19.82 16.77 -16.05
C SER A 429 19.65 17.73 -17.24
N ASN A 430 19.64 17.22 -18.47
CA ASN A 430 19.36 17.97 -19.69
C ASN A 430 17.84 18.11 -20.00
N GLY A 431 16.98 17.64 -19.08
CA GLY A 431 15.53 17.67 -19.21
C GLY A 431 14.90 16.53 -20.02
N THR A 432 15.71 15.62 -20.62
CA THR A 432 15.19 14.45 -21.36
C THR A 432 14.35 13.58 -20.45
N VAL A 433 13.18 13.15 -20.92
CA VAL A 433 12.26 12.27 -20.19
C VAL A 433 12.37 10.85 -20.74
N VAL A 434 12.68 9.91 -19.87
CA VAL A 434 12.77 8.47 -20.20
C VAL A 434 11.85 7.66 -19.31
N ALA A 435 11.48 6.48 -19.77
CA ALA A 435 10.69 5.56 -18.97
C ALA A 435 11.49 5.11 -17.73
N GLY A 436 10.83 5.13 -16.59
CA GLY A 436 11.25 4.44 -15.39
C GLY A 436 10.57 3.08 -15.29
N THR A 437 10.02 2.76 -14.13
CA THR A 437 9.28 1.51 -13.89
C THR A 437 7.90 1.80 -13.32
N GLY A 438 6.87 1.11 -13.81
CA GLY A 438 5.53 1.23 -13.28
C GLY A 438 4.47 1.54 -14.32
N ALA A 439 3.29 1.85 -13.81
CA ALA A 439 2.10 2.16 -14.58
C ALA A 439 1.21 3.16 -13.83
N VAL A 440 0.29 3.76 -14.55
CA VAL A 440 -0.77 4.61 -14.00
C VAL A 440 -2.12 4.07 -14.43
N ILE A 441 -3.05 3.99 -13.49
CA ILE A 441 -4.46 3.80 -13.79
C ILE A 441 -5.29 4.91 -13.13
N SER A 442 -6.44 5.24 -13.71
CA SER A 442 -7.32 6.24 -13.14
C SER A 442 -8.79 5.85 -13.23
N ILE A 443 -9.53 6.21 -12.20
CA ILE A 443 -11.00 6.13 -12.10
C ILE A 443 -11.56 7.46 -11.63
N SER A 444 -12.88 7.65 -11.76
CA SER A 444 -13.56 8.88 -11.33
C SER A 444 -14.66 8.60 -10.31
N GLN A 445 -14.79 9.49 -9.33
CA GLN A 445 -15.90 9.49 -8.37
C GLN A 445 -17.26 9.78 -9.03
N GLU A 446 -17.25 10.43 -10.19
CA GLU A 446 -18.46 10.69 -10.97
C GLU A 446 -19.05 9.42 -11.57
N SER A 447 -18.26 8.38 -11.76
CA SER A 447 -18.75 7.08 -12.22
C SER A 447 -19.64 6.43 -11.16
N PRO A 448 -20.82 5.90 -11.52
CA PRO A 448 -21.62 5.13 -10.58
C PRO A 448 -20.87 3.89 -10.08
N MET A 449 -21.19 3.43 -8.88
CA MET A 449 -20.42 2.37 -8.18
C MET A 449 -20.21 1.12 -9.04
N TYR A 450 -21.22 0.66 -9.76
CA TYR A 450 -21.08 -0.55 -10.60
C TYR A 450 -20.05 -0.38 -11.73
N LEU A 451 -19.92 0.84 -12.28
CA LEU A 451 -18.88 1.15 -13.26
C LEU A 451 -17.51 1.33 -12.59
N ARG A 452 -17.44 1.94 -11.40
CA ARG A 452 -16.17 2.04 -10.66
C ARG A 452 -15.61 0.65 -10.38
N VAL A 453 -16.45 -0.31 -9.96
CA VAL A 453 -16.04 -1.71 -9.74
C VAL A 453 -15.52 -2.33 -11.05
N GLN A 454 -16.22 -2.12 -12.16
CA GLN A 454 -15.79 -2.64 -13.46
C GLN A 454 -14.50 -1.97 -13.95
N PHE A 455 -14.41 -0.65 -13.83
CA PHE A 455 -13.22 0.10 -14.25
C PHE A 455 -12.00 -0.27 -13.43
N ILE A 456 -12.10 -0.36 -12.10
CA ILE A 456 -10.93 -0.73 -11.30
C ILE A 456 -10.46 -2.17 -11.58
N ALA A 457 -11.38 -3.07 -11.97
CA ALA A 457 -11.01 -4.39 -12.45
C ALA A 457 -10.32 -4.30 -13.82
N HIS A 458 -10.90 -3.57 -14.78
CA HIS A 458 -10.36 -3.41 -16.13
C HIS A 458 -8.98 -2.75 -16.11
N GLU A 459 -8.88 -1.54 -15.54
CA GLU A 459 -7.64 -0.78 -15.47
C GLU A 459 -6.60 -1.46 -14.56
N GLY A 460 -7.05 -2.14 -13.52
CA GLY A 460 -6.14 -2.90 -12.66
C GLY A 460 -5.44 -4.04 -13.40
N TRP A 461 -6.13 -4.75 -14.28
CA TRP A 461 -5.49 -5.77 -15.12
C TRP A 461 -4.48 -5.17 -16.09
N HIS A 462 -4.77 -3.99 -16.68
CA HIS A 462 -3.79 -3.24 -17.46
C HIS A 462 -2.56 -2.87 -16.62
N GLY A 463 -2.79 -2.39 -15.39
CA GLY A 463 -1.69 -2.08 -14.47
C GLY A 463 -0.75 -3.26 -14.23
N ILE A 464 -1.30 -4.47 -14.00
CA ILE A 464 -0.49 -5.69 -13.84
C ILE A 464 0.21 -6.06 -15.15
N PHE A 465 -0.47 -5.95 -16.28
CA PHE A 465 0.10 -6.23 -17.60
C PHE A 465 1.33 -5.36 -17.88
N PHE A 466 1.32 -4.11 -17.45
CA PHE A 466 2.46 -3.20 -17.65
C PHE A 466 3.67 -3.52 -16.77
N VAL A 467 3.46 -4.07 -15.58
CA VAL A 467 4.55 -4.28 -14.61
C VAL A 467 5.03 -5.72 -14.48
N ASP A 468 4.34 -6.69 -15.10
CA ASP A 468 4.69 -8.12 -14.99
C ASP A 468 4.92 -8.75 -16.37
N ASP A 469 6.19 -9.03 -16.69
CA ASP A 469 6.60 -9.61 -17.99
C ASP A 469 6.07 -11.02 -18.20
N GLU A 470 6.01 -11.83 -17.15
CA GLU A 470 5.53 -13.21 -17.27
C GLU A 470 4.02 -13.24 -17.55
N PHE A 471 3.27 -12.32 -16.96
CA PHE A 471 1.85 -12.14 -17.27
C PHE A 471 1.66 -11.72 -18.74
N ARG A 472 2.45 -10.74 -19.23
CA ARG A 472 2.41 -10.36 -20.65
C ARG A 472 2.67 -11.53 -21.57
N ASN A 473 3.63 -12.37 -21.24
CA ASN A 473 3.94 -13.57 -22.02
C ASN A 473 2.80 -14.60 -22.01
N ALA A 474 2.17 -14.82 -20.85
CA ALA A 474 1.01 -15.70 -20.73
C ALA A 474 -0.18 -15.17 -21.54
N VAL A 475 -0.47 -13.86 -21.44
CA VAL A 475 -1.49 -13.19 -22.25
C VAL A 475 -1.23 -13.36 -23.74
N ALA A 476 0.02 -13.13 -24.19
CA ALA A 476 0.39 -13.30 -25.60
C ALA A 476 0.16 -14.74 -26.07
N SER A 477 0.54 -15.74 -25.29
CA SER A 477 0.31 -17.15 -25.61
C SER A 477 -1.17 -17.47 -25.80
N ILE A 478 -2.00 -17.05 -24.85
CA ILE A 478 -3.46 -17.28 -24.89
C ILE A 478 -4.10 -16.52 -26.08
N PHE A 479 -3.68 -15.28 -26.31
CA PHE A 479 -4.13 -14.46 -27.42
C PHE A 479 -3.89 -15.13 -28.80
N TYR A 480 -2.71 -15.71 -29.02
CA TYR A 480 -2.40 -16.35 -30.28
C TYR A 480 -3.09 -17.71 -30.45
N THR A 481 -3.37 -18.41 -29.38
CA THR A 481 -4.06 -19.71 -29.42
C THR A 481 -5.59 -19.58 -29.45
N MET A 482 -6.12 -18.37 -29.20
CA MET A 482 -7.54 -18.09 -29.27
C MET A 482 -8.10 -18.36 -30.69
N ASP A 483 -9.33 -18.82 -30.76
CA ASP A 483 -10.06 -18.99 -32.03
C ASP A 483 -9.99 -17.75 -32.92
N ALA A 484 -9.53 -17.91 -34.15
CA ALA A 484 -9.26 -16.84 -35.08
C ALA A 484 -10.52 -16.01 -35.45
N LYS A 485 -11.71 -16.63 -35.52
CA LYS A 485 -12.95 -15.92 -35.82
C LYS A 485 -13.43 -15.09 -34.63
N THR A 486 -13.31 -15.64 -33.44
CA THR A 486 -13.58 -14.90 -32.19
C THR A 486 -12.63 -13.69 -32.03
N ARG A 487 -11.35 -13.88 -32.30
CA ARG A 487 -10.36 -12.79 -32.30
C ARG A 487 -10.67 -11.72 -33.36
N ALA A 488 -11.07 -12.13 -34.54
CA ALA A 488 -11.48 -11.21 -35.63
C ALA A 488 -12.67 -10.33 -35.22
N TYR A 489 -13.66 -10.90 -34.48
CA TYR A 489 -14.76 -10.10 -33.92
C TYR A 489 -14.23 -9.02 -32.98
N LEU A 490 -13.35 -9.35 -32.04
CA LEU A 490 -12.81 -8.40 -31.07
C LEU A 490 -12.08 -7.24 -31.76
N PHE A 491 -11.23 -7.54 -32.74
CA PHE A 491 -10.53 -6.53 -33.55
C PHE A 491 -11.50 -5.62 -34.30
N ARG A 492 -12.51 -6.22 -34.94
CA ARG A 492 -13.50 -5.46 -35.66
C ARG A 492 -14.32 -4.57 -34.74
N TYR A 493 -14.71 -5.09 -33.58
CA TYR A 493 -15.39 -4.32 -32.53
C TYR A 493 -14.57 -3.10 -32.08
N PHE A 494 -13.29 -3.29 -31.76
CA PHE A 494 -12.38 -2.20 -31.35
C PHE A 494 -12.21 -1.14 -32.44
N GLN A 495 -12.11 -1.56 -33.68
CA GLN A 495 -11.93 -0.66 -34.81
C GLN A 495 -13.18 0.19 -35.10
N VAL A 496 -14.37 -0.40 -34.99
CA VAL A 496 -15.59 0.26 -35.48
C VAL A 496 -16.38 0.97 -34.38
N THR A 497 -16.10 0.71 -33.12
CA THR A 497 -16.80 1.33 -32.00
C THR A 497 -16.29 2.75 -31.80
N PRO A 498 -17.15 3.79 -32.01
CA PRO A 498 -16.68 5.19 -32.05
C PRO A 498 -16.03 5.67 -30.77
N SER A 499 -16.48 5.17 -29.61
CA SER A 499 -15.90 5.53 -28.29
C SER A 499 -14.52 4.94 -28.07
N LEU A 500 -14.20 3.80 -28.69
CA LEU A 500 -12.91 3.12 -28.60
C LEU A 500 -11.96 3.64 -29.69
N ASN A 501 -12.25 3.35 -30.94
CA ASN A 501 -11.45 3.73 -32.09
C ASN A 501 -9.95 3.41 -31.92
N TYR A 502 -9.66 2.18 -31.46
CA TYR A 502 -8.29 1.72 -31.23
C TYR A 502 -7.54 1.49 -32.55
N ASP A 503 -6.23 1.70 -32.51
CA ASP A 503 -5.34 1.31 -33.60
C ASP A 503 -5.08 -0.20 -33.56
N ILE A 504 -5.88 -0.95 -34.31
CA ILE A 504 -5.79 -2.43 -34.36
C ILE A 504 -4.48 -2.96 -34.97
N LYS A 505 -3.61 -2.10 -35.50
CA LYS A 505 -2.27 -2.48 -35.96
C LYS A 505 -1.27 -2.52 -34.82
N ASP A 506 -1.60 -1.93 -33.68
CA ASP A 506 -0.78 -2.02 -32.48
C ASP A 506 -1.07 -3.34 -31.76
N GLU A 507 -0.21 -4.30 -31.96
CA GLU A 507 -0.34 -5.62 -31.37
C GLU A 507 -0.22 -5.61 -29.85
N PHE A 508 0.58 -4.70 -29.29
CA PHE A 508 0.70 -4.54 -27.84
C PHE A 508 -0.62 -4.06 -27.25
N LEU A 509 -1.22 -3.03 -27.83
CA LEU A 509 -2.54 -2.53 -27.45
C LEU A 509 -3.61 -3.64 -27.58
N MET A 510 -3.60 -4.39 -28.69
CA MET A 510 -4.59 -5.44 -28.90
C MET A 510 -4.49 -6.57 -27.86
N LYS A 511 -3.30 -6.95 -27.44
CA LYS A 511 -3.12 -7.94 -26.38
C LYS A 511 -3.52 -7.40 -25.01
N ASN A 512 -3.20 -6.15 -24.74
CA ASN A 512 -3.57 -5.46 -23.51
C ASN A 512 -5.10 -5.39 -23.35
N GLU A 513 -5.79 -4.89 -24.38
CA GLU A 513 -7.26 -4.81 -24.39
C GLU A 513 -7.94 -6.19 -24.39
N PHE A 514 -7.43 -7.13 -25.14
CA PHE A 514 -7.92 -8.51 -25.12
C PHE A 514 -7.94 -9.05 -23.69
N MET A 515 -6.82 -8.95 -22.99
CA MET A 515 -6.68 -9.44 -21.62
C MET A 515 -7.67 -8.76 -20.67
N ALA A 516 -7.78 -7.43 -20.74
CA ALA A 516 -8.66 -6.67 -19.86
C ALA A 516 -10.15 -7.00 -20.10
N TYR A 517 -10.57 -7.13 -21.35
CA TYR A 517 -11.94 -7.56 -21.70
C TYR A 517 -12.26 -8.99 -21.24
N MET A 518 -11.29 -9.89 -21.19
CA MET A 518 -11.48 -11.24 -20.65
C MET A 518 -11.61 -11.24 -19.14
N LEU A 519 -10.81 -10.41 -18.45
CA LEU A 519 -10.65 -10.46 -17.00
C LEU A 519 -11.47 -9.40 -16.23
N GLN A 520 -12.13 -8.44 -16.89
CA GLN A 520 -12.92 -7.39 -16.21
C GLN A 520 -14.21 -7.89 -15.54
N GLN A 521 -14.68 -9.09 -15.86
CA GLN A 521 -15.83 -9.73 -15.26
C GLN A 521 -15.54 -11.19 -14.89
N PRO A 522 -16.31 -11.81 -13.98
CA PRO A 522 -16.17 -13.23 -13.68
C PRO A 522 -16.34 -14.10 -14.92
N VAL A 523 -15.62 -15.20 -15.04
CA VAL A 523 -15.68 -16.13 -16.18
C VAL A 523 -17.13 -16.54 -16.50
N SER A 524 -17.96 -16.76 -15.46
CA SER A 524 -19.40 -17.10 -15.62
C SER A 524 -20.23 -16.03 -16.34
N ALA A 525 -19.76 -14.79 -16.37
CA ALA A 525 -20.46 -13.68 -17.05
C ALA A 525 -19.97 -13.45 -18.49
N VAL A 526 -18.83 -14.02 -18.88
CA VAL A 526 -18.14 -13.75 -20.16
C VAL A 526 -19.03 -14.08 -21.36
N ALA A 527 -19.65 -15.26 -21.38
CA ALA A 527 -20.55 -15.66 -22.49
C ALA A 527 -21.66 -14.62 -22.70
N LYS A 528 -22.39 -14.29 -21.62
CA LYS A 528 -23.50 -13.33 -21.69
C LYS A 528 -23.01 -11.95 -22.12
N TYR A 529 -21.85 -11.52 -21.62
CA TYR A 529 -21.27 -10.22 -21.95
C TYR A 529 -20.98 -10.10 -23.45
N PHE A 530 -20.26 -11.06 -24.05
CA PHE A 530 -19.87 -11.00 -25.44
C PHE A 530 -21.03 -11.29 -26.41
N VAL A 531 -21.96 -12.17 -26.06
CA VAL A 531 -23.19 -12.38 -26.85
C VAL A 531 -24.02 -11.09 -26.87
N ASN A 532 -24.20 -10.42 -25.72
CA ASN A 532 -24.92 -9.15 -25.69
C ASN A 532 -24.19 -8.06 -26.48
N MET A 533 -22.86 -8.02 -26.41
CA MET A 533 -22.04 -7.07 -27.16
C MET A 533 -22.16 -7.32 -28.67
N ALA A 534 -22.15 -8.57 -29.11
CA ALA A 534 -22.34 -8.96 -30.51
C ALA A 534 -23.77 -8.66 -31.01
N GLY A 535 -24.76 -8.78 -30.14
CA GLY A 535 -26.16 -8.46 -30.44
C GLY A 535 -26.50 -6.98 -30.54
N ARG A 536 -25.62 -6.06 -30.13
CA ARG A 536 -25.88 -4.62 -30.22
C ARG A 536 -25.99 -4.17 -31.66
N GLU A 537 -26.89 -3.20 -31.93
CA GLU A 537 -27.16 -2.66 -33.27
C GLU A 537 -25.87 -2.24 -34.00
N HIS A 538 -24.94 -1.61 -33.27
CA HIS A 538 -23.67 -1.19 -33.84
C HIS A 538 -22.82 -2.39 -34.34
N SER A 539 -22.69 -3.45 -33.53
CA SER A 539 -21.96 -4.67 -33.89
C SER A 539 -22.65 -5.36 -35.10
N GLN A 540 -23.97 -5.45 -35.10
CA GLN A 540 -24.75 -6.02 -36.19
C GLN A 540 -24.63 -5.20 -37.50
N LYS A 541 -24.48 -3.88 -37.42
CA LYS A 541 -24.29 -3.04 -38.62
C LYS A 541 -22.85 -3.02 -39.16
N LYS A 542 -21.85 -3.11 -38.30
CA LYS A 542 -20.46 -2.88 -38.69
C LYS A 542 -19.55 -4.10 -38.65
N ALA A 543 -19.98 -5.17 -37.98
CA ALA A 543 -19.21 -6.40 -37.75
C ALA A 543 -20.12 -7.66 -37.85
N LYS A 544 -21.14 -7.63 -38.71
CA LYS A 544 -22.24 -8.64 -38.73
C LYS A 544 -21.73 -10.08 -38.75
N GLU A 545 -20.89 -10.42 -39.73
CA GLU A 545 -20.39 -11.79 -39.92
C GLU A 545 -19.70 -12.31 -38.64
N GLN A 546 -18.83 -11.52 -38.06
CA GLN A 546 -18.08 -11.87 -36.84
C GLN A 546 -19.00 -11.89 -35.60
N ALA A 547 -19.96 -10.95 -35.52
CA ALA A 547 -20.95 -10.90 -34.46
C ALA A 547 -21.90 -12.12 -34.48
N ASP A 548 -22.40 -12.49 -35.67
CA ASP A 548 -23.21 -13.68 -35.85
C ASP A 548 -22.47 -14.96 -35.43
N TYR A 549 -21.16 -15.04 -35.73
CA TYR A 549 -20.34 -16.16 -35.29
C TYR A 549 -20.29 -16.26 -33.77
N VAL A 550 -20.02 -15.11 -33.06
CA VAL A 550 -19.98 -15.07 -31.59
C VAL A 550 -21.32 -15.47 -30.97
N ILE A 551 -22.44 -15.00 -31.55
CA ILE A 551 -23.77 -15.35 -31.06
C ILE A 551 -24.04 -16.85 -31.28
N HIS A 552 -23.72 -17.38 -32.48
CA HIS A 552 -23.97 -18.78 -32.82
C HIS A 552 -23.18 -19.75 -31.94
N THR A 553 -21.93 -19.41 -31.63
CA THR A 553 -21.05 -20.22 -30.75
C THR A 553 -21.26 -19.97 -29.25
N GLY A 554 -22.19 -19.09 -28.86
CA GLY A 554 -22.38 -18.71 -27.45
C GLY A 554 -21.13 -18.07 -26.84
N ALA A 555 -20.30 -17.42 -27.67
CA ALA A 555 -19.04 -16.81 -27.27
C ALA A 555 -17.99 -17.78 -26.66
N GLU A 556 -18.01 -19.07 -27.04
CA GLU A 556 -17.16 -20.14 -26.52
C GLU A 556 -15.66 -19.78 -26.56
N GLY A 557 -15.20 -19.18 -27.67
CA GLY A 557 -13.79 -18.75 -27.80
C GLY A 557 -13.38 -17.71 -26.75
N PHE A 558 -14.28 -16.80 -26.37
CA PHE A 558 -14.04 -15.85 -25.29
C PHE A 558 -14.04 -16.51 -23.91
N VAL A 559 -14.98 -17.43 -23.67
CA VAL A 559 -15.05 -18.18 -22.41
C VAL A 559 -13.78 -19.00 -22.20
N SER A 560 -13.32 -19.70 -23.25
CA SER A 560 -12.08 -20.49 -23.17
C SER A 560 -10.87 -19.63 -22.86
N ALA A 561 -10.72 -18.47 -23.53
CA ALA A 561 -9.60 -17.56 -23.27
C ALA A 561 -9.67 -16.96 -21.84
N ALA A 562 -10.85 -16.55 -21.40
CA ALA A 562 -11.05 -16.02 -20.05
C ALA A 562 -10.77 -17.08 -18.97
N THR A 563 -11.16 -18.34 -19.20
CA THR A 563 -10.86 -19.44 -18.28
C THR A 563 -9.35 -19.65 -18.13
N LEU A 564 -8.60 -19.70 -19.23
CA LEU A 564 -7.14 -19.86 -19.19
C LEU A 564 -6.46 -18.70 -18.47
N LEU A 565 -6.91 -17.46 -18.71
CA LEU A 565 -6.40 -16.29 -18.02
C LEU A 565 -6.75 -16.32 -16.51
N ASP A 566 -7.97 -16.69 -16.14
CA ASP A 566 -8.42 -16.81 -14.75
C ASP A 566 -7.62 -17.88 -14.00
N GLU A 567 -7.40 -19.03 -14.60
CA GLU A 567 -6.55 -20.10 -14.06
C GLU A 567 -5.11 -19.61 -13.82
N TYR A 568 -4.55 -18.86 -14.77
CA TYR A 568 -3.22 -18.29 -14.64
C TYR A 568 -3.15 -17.31 -13.47
N VAL A 569 -4.02 -16.30 -13.41
CA VAL A 569 -3.97 -15.27 -12.35
C VAL A 569 -4.31 -15.86 -10.98
N LYS A 570 -5.17 -16.88 -10.93
CA LYS A 570 -5.49 -17.62 -9.72
C LYS A 570 -4.27 -18.41 -9.23
N SER A 571 -3.62 -19.16 -10.11
CA SER A 571 -2.42 -19.93 -9.75
C SER A 571 -1.28 -19.05 -9.26
N ARG A 572 -1.08 -17.89 -9.89
CA ARG A 572 0.05 -17.00 -9.60
C ARG A 572 -0.20 -16.10 -8.39
N TRP A 573 -1.38 -15.52 -8.30
CA TRP A 573 -1.70 -14.48 -7.31
C TRP A 573 -2.90 -14.78 -6.44
N ASN A 574 -3.63 -15.85 -6.69
CA ASN A 574 -4.94 -16.13 -6.12
C ASN A 574 -5.93 -14.96 -6.33
N LEU A 575 -5.81 -14.27 -7.47
CA LEU A 575 -6.80 -13.33 -7.99
C LEU A 575 -7.77 -14.06 -8.92
N ASN A 576 -8.91 -13.44 -9.23
CA ASN A 576 -9.90 -14.04 -10.12
C ASN A 576 -10.37 -13.01 -11.15
N ALA A 577 -10.78 -13.48 -12.31
CA ALA A 577 -11.46 -12.65 -13.28
C ALA A 577 -12.64 -11.89 -12.63
N GLY A 578 -12.75 -10.60 -12.93
CA GLY A 578 -13.71 -9.68 -12.33
C GLY A 578 -13.27 -9.07 -10.99
N ARG A 579 -12.10 -9.48 -10.47
CA ARG A 579 -11.67 -9.03 -9.14
C ARG A 579 -10.15 -8.99 -9.00
N VAL A 580 -9.57 -7.80 -9.01
CA VAL A 580 -8.13 -7.57 -8.85
C VAL A 580 -7.74 -7.25 -7.39
N TRP A 581 -8.64 -7.31 -6.46
CA TRP A 581 -8.47 -6.89 -5.07
C TRP A 581 -8.66 -8.04 -4.08
N THR A 582 -8.02 -7.86 -2.92
CA THR A 582 -8.07 -8.80 -1.79
C THR A 582 -9.14 -8.40 -0.78
N VAL A 583 -9.33 -7.10 -0.57
CA VAL A 583 -10.23 -6.56 0.46
C VAL A 583 -11.61 -6.33 -0.10
N SER A 584 -12.63 -6.77 0.64
CA SER A 584 -14.05 -6.47 0.36
C SER A 584 -14.80 -6.10 1.65
N ARG A 585 -15.92 -5.41 1.48
CA ARG A 585 -16.81 -4.94 2.54
C ARG A 585 -18.16 -5.63 2.48
#